data_f99395008ba1d005763da835a5db3aff
#
_entry.id   f99395008ba1d005763da835a5db3aff
#
_cell.length_a   1.000
_cell.length_b   1.000
_cell.length_c   1.000
_cell.angle_alpha   90.00
_cell.angle_beta   90.00
_cell.angle_gamma   90.00
#
_symmetry.space_group_name_H-M   'P 1'
#
loop_
_entity.id
_entity.type
_entity.pdbx_description
1 polymer ?
#
loop_
_entity_poly.entity_id
_entity_poly.type
_entity_poly.pdbx_seq_one_letter_code
_entity_poly.pdbx_strand_id
1 'polypeptide(L)'
;MTLLSGTPRWGRERGRVTQQTTNGSPTATERITLGGGCFWCIEAVYDDLQGILSVESGYAGGQTANPTYKQVCSGTTGHAEVIDVTFDPRQIPLDDILDVFFHVHDPTTLNRQGADVGTQYRSIILYRNEAQRAAAEAAKQRAQAEWANPIVTEIAPLDTFYNAEDYHQEYFANNPYQGYCQVVIAPKVAKFRKQYAQRLKA
;
A
#
# COMPACT_ATOMS: atom_id res chain seq x y z
N MET A 1 14.59 -51.13 62.47
CA MET A 1 13.14 -51.31 62.65
C MET A 1 12.52 -49.98 62.88
N THR A 2 11.47 -49.71 62.05
CA THR A 2 10.49 -48.63 62.13
C THR A 2 10.84 -47.38 61.40
N LEU A 3 10.28 -47.32 60.23
CA LEU A 3 10.07 -46.19 59.29
C LEU A 3 9.17 -45.12 59.91
N LEU A 4 9.48 -43.85 59.72
CA LEU A 4 8.49 -42.80 59.79
C LEU A 4 8.64 -41.91 58.56
N SER A 5 7.60 -42.03 57.78
CA SER A 5 7.31 -41.22 56.58
C SER A 5 6.92 -39.80 56.99
N GLY A 6 7.63 -38.82 56.44
CA GLY A 6 7.22 -37.39 56.53
C GLY A 6 7.22 -36.77 55.15
N THR A 7 6.05 -36.58 54.60
CA THR A 7 5.83 -35.83 53.35
C THR A 7 5.88 -34.33 53.61
N PRO A 8 6.67 -33.55 52.86
CA PRO A 8 6.57 -32.09 52.92
C PRO A 8 5.41 -31.60 52.07
N ARG A 9 4.51 -30.89 52.68
CA ARG A 9 3.42 -30.12 52.05
C ARG A 9 4.04 -28.91 51.38
N TRP A 10 4.06 -28.92 50.07
CA TRP A 10 4.31 -27.71 49.27
C TRP A 10 2.98 -27.00 48.98
N GLY A 11 2.71 -25.93 49.71
CA GLY A 11 1.68 -24.95 49.36
C GLY A 11 2.11 -24.20 48.12
N ARG A 12 1.45 -24.46 46.98
CA ARG A 12 1.53 -23.61 45.81
C ARG A 12 0.61 -22.42 46.01
N GLU A 13 1.19 -21.29 46.35
CA GLU A 13 0.55 -20.01 46.10
C GLU A 13 0.51 -19.78 44.58
N ARG A 14 -0.66 -19.91 44.01
CA ARG A 14 -0.91 -19.47 42.65
C ARG A 14 -0.98 -17.95 42.68
N GLY A 15 0.11 -17.29 42.33
CA GLY A 15 0.11 -15.89 41.99
C GLY A 15 -0.89 -15.65 40.85
N ARG A 16 -1.93 -14.90 41.16
CA ARG A 16 -2.92 -14.41 40.20
C ARG A 16 -2.21 -13.41 39.28
N VAL A 17 -1.75 -13.88 38.12
CA VAL A 17 -1.33 -12.99 37.02
C VAL A 17 -2.58 -12.24 36.60
N THR A 18 -2.71 -11.01 37.06
CA THR A 18 -3.65 -10.06 36.47
C THR A 18 -3.21 -9.80 35.04
N GLN A 19 -3.87 -10.45 34.10
CA GLN A 19 -3.82 -10.00 32.70
C GLN A 19 -4.39 -8.59 32.70
N GLN A 20 -3.52 -7.61 32.57
CA GLN A 20 -3.91 -6.29 32.13
C GLN A 20 -4.39 -6.47 30.68
N THR A 21 -5.70 -6.58 30.52
CA THR A 21 -6.35 -6.32 29.26
C THR A 21 -6.12 -4.84 28.97
N THR A 22 -5.13 -4.56 28.16
CA THR A 22 -5.01 -3.25 27.50
C THR A 22 -6.20 -3.18 26.56
N ASN A 23 -7.28 -2.58 27.04
CA ASN A 23 -8.35 -2.05 26.20
C ASN A 23 -7.76 -0.86 25.41
N GLY A 24 -6.94 -1.16 24.42
CA GLY A 24 -6.63 -0.25 23.33
C GLY A 24 -7.87 -0.17 22.47
N SER A 25 -8.56 0.94 22.48
CA SER A 25 -9.56 1.27 21.46
C SER A 25 -8.88 1.19 20.10
N PRO A 26 -9.30 0.29 19.23
CA PRO A 26 -8.68 0.18 17.94
C PRO A 26 -9.66 0.67 16.89
N THR A 27 -9.50 1.88 16.50
CA THR A 27 -10.10 2.37 15.25
C THR A 27 -9.20 3.38 14.56
N ALA A 28 -7.90 3.21 14.65
CA ALA A 28 -7.02 3.99 13.82
C ALA A 28 -6.99 3.31 12.45
N THR A 29 -7.74 3.88 11.49
CA THR A 29 -7.47 3.66 10.08
C THR A 29 -6.04 4.07 9.80
N GLU A 30 -5.35 3.33 8.95
CA GLU A 30 -4.00 3.67 8.49
C GLU A 30 -4.04 4.23 7.06
N ARG A 31 -2.97 4.94 6.71
CA ARG A 31 -2.79 5.50 5.36
C ARG A 31 -1.39 5.20 4.86
N ILE A 32 -1.28 4.90 3.56
CA ILE A 32 0.00 4.74 2.85
C ILE A 32 -0.13 5.36 1.46
N THR A 33 0.93 6.01 0.97
CA THR A 33 0.94 6.63 -0.36
C THR A 33 1.82 5.85 -1.31
N LEU A 34 1.28 5.48 -2.47
CA LEU A 34 1.89 4.55 -3.42
C LEU A 34 1.88 5.13 -4.84
N GLY A 35 2.99 5.06 -5.55
CA GLY A 35 3.10 5.41 -6.98
C GLY A 35 3.68 4.25 -7.78
N GLY A 36 3.02 3.85 -8.86
CA GLY A 36 3.40 2.71 -9.69
C GLY A 36 2.94 2.87 -11.14
N GLY A 37 3.27 3.99 -11.78
CA GLY A 37 2.80 4.40 -13.09
C GLY A 37 1.60 5.33 -13.01
N CYS A 38 0.73 5.28 -14.03
CA CYS A 38 -0.49 6.08 -14.06
C CYS A 38 -1.39 5.78 -12.85
N PHE A 39 -1.75 6.81 -12.08
CA PHE A 39 -2.55 6.66 -10.86
C PHE A 39 -3.95 6.10 -11.11
N TRP A 40 -4.58 6.34 -12.27
CA TRP A 40 -5.86 5.71 -12.62
C TRP A 40 -5.80 4.18 -12.62
N CYS A 41 -4.62 3.61 -13.01
CA CYS A 41 -4.44 2.17 -13.05
C CYS A 41 -4.38 1.56 -11.65
N ILE A 42 -3.63 2.18 -10.74
CA ILE A 42 -3.46 1.64 -9.38
C ILE A 42 -4.65 1.99 -8.49
N GLU A 43 -5.29 3.16 -8.67
CA GLU A 43 -6.56 3.52 -8.03
C GLU A 43 -7.61 2.42 -8.26
N ALA A 44 -7.89 2.08 -9.53
CA ALA A 44 -8.88 1.07 -9.90
C ALA A 44 -8.62 -0.32 -9.31
N VAL A 45 -7.35 -0.66 -9.03
CA VAL A 45 -6.98 -1.92 -8.38
C VAL A 45 -7.25 -1.87 -6.88
N TYR A 46 -6.84 -0.77 -6.22
CA TYR A 46 -6.98 -0.67 -4.76
C TYR A 46 -8.42 -0.43 -4.33
N ASP A 47 -9.22 0.25 -5.14
CA ASP A 47 -10.66 0.41 -4.87
C ASP A 47 -11.41 -0.91 -4.83
N ASP A 48 -10.96 -1.93 -5.53
CA ASP A 48 -11.57 -3.27 -5.50
C ASP A 48 -11.23 -4.09 -4.24
N LEU A 49 -10.20 -3.72 -3.47
CA LEU A 49 -9.72 -4.53 -2.35
C LEU A 49 -10.58 -4.39 -1.10
N GLN A 50 -10.95 -5.53 -0.51
CA GLN A 50 -11.62 -5.56 0.79
C GLN A 50 -10.70 -4.99 1.87
N GLY A 51 -11.25 -4.14 2.75
CA GLY A 51 -10.51 -3.48 3.81
C GLY A 51 -9.94 -2.11 3.41
N ILE A 52 -9.94 -1.77 2.12
CA ILE A 52 -9.64 -0.42 1.65
C ILE A 52 -10.89 0.45 1.82
N LEU A 53 -10.74 1.57 2.52
CA LEU A 53 -11.81 2.49 2.87
C LEU A 53 -11.95 3.63 1.86
N SER A 54 -10.83 4.17 1.41
CA SER A 54 -10.77 5.17 0.32
C SER A 54 -9.43 5.13 -0.38
N VAL A 55 -9.45 5.52 -1.65
CA VAL A 55 -8.26 5.74 -2.48
C VAL A 55 -8.40 7.13 -3.09
N GLU A 56 -7.39 7.96 -2.92
CA GLU A 56 -7.36 9.32 -3.47
C GLU A 56 -6.19 9.46 -4.42
N SER A 57 -6.44 9.77 -5.69
CA SER A 57 -5.41 10.07 -6.68
C SER A 57 -4.79 11.44 -6.42
N GLY A 58 -3.46 11.53 -6.54
CA GLY A 58 -2.75 12.78 -6.23
C GLY A 58 -1.29 12.80 -6.67
N TYR A 59 -0.57 13.78 -6.14
CA TYR A 59 0.83 14.07 -6.45
C TYR A 59 1.64 14.17 -5.17
N ALA A 60 2.79 13.50 -5.11
CA ALA A 60 3.69 13.57 -3.96
C ALA A 60 5.14 13.25 -4.33
N GLY A 61 6.06 13.48 -3.38
CA GLY A 61 7.49 13.18 -3.53
C GLY A 61 8.27 14.20 -4.36
N GLY A 62 7.67 15.34 -4.71
CA GLY A 62 8.30 16.46 -5.41
C GLY A 62 8.41 17.71 -4.54
N GLN A 63 8.77 18.84 -5.15
CA GLN A 63 9.04 20.09 -4.44
C GLN A 63 8.12 21.25 -4.80
N THR A 64 7.37 21.15 -5.89
CA THR A 64 6.44 22.20 -6.32
C THR A 64 5.20 22.21 -5.44
N ALA A 65 4.92 23.32 -4.77
CA ALA A 65 3.70 23.46 -3.99
C ALA A 65 2.47 23.57 -4.88
N ASN A 66 1.38 22.88 -4.50
CA ASN A 66 0.10 22.87 -5.22
C ASN A 66 0.25 22.66 -6.74
N PRO A 67 0.89 21.55 -7.15
CA PRO A 67 1.12 21.29 -8.57
C PRO A 67 -0.20 21.01 -9.29
N THR A 68 -0.29 21.43 -10.54
CA THR A 68 -1.37 21.02 -11.45
C THR A 68 -0.94 19.79 -12.24
N TYR A 69 -1.90 19.01 -12.74
CA TYR A 69 -1.65 17.86 -13.62
C TYR A 69 -0.68 18.21 -14.77
N LYS A 70 -0.93 19.33 -15.45
CA LYS A 70 -0.08 19.78 -16.55
C LYS A 70 1.38 20.01 -16.13
N GLN A 71 1.60 20.57 -14.94
CA GLN A 71 2.95 20.78 -14.41
C GLN A 71 3.62 19.44 -14.05
N VAL A 72 2.88 18.50 -13.46
CA VAL A 72 3.41 17.15 -13.15
C VAL A 72 3.79 16.43 -14.44
N CYS A 73 2.93 16.45 -15.46
CA CYS A 73 3.20 15.85 -16.77
C CYS A 73 4.41 16.46 -17.48
N SER A 74 4.76 17.72 -17.19
CA SER A 74 5.98 18.33 -17.75
C SER A 74 7.28 17.75 -17.18
N GLY A 75 7.20 16.94 -16.10
CA GLY A 75 8.35 16.34 -15.44
C GLY A 75 9.21 17.31 -14.62
N THR A 76 8.79 18.57 -14.44
CA THR A 76 9.59 19.61 -13.77
C THR A 76 9.28 19.79 -12.30
N THR A 77 8.20 19.20 -11.79
CA THR A 77 7.76 19.36 -10.39
C THR A 77 8.48 18.43 -9.42
N GLY A 78 9.08 17.34 -9.92
CA GLY A 78 9.62 16.25 -9.12
C GLY A 78 8.57 15.33 -8.52
N HIS A 79 7.27 15.65 -8.62
CA HIS A 79 6.21 14.79 -8.10
C HIS A 79 6.02 13.53 -8.94
N ALA A 80 5.63 12.44 -8.25
CA ALA A 80 5.05 11.27 -8.87
C ALA A 80 3.52 11.36 -8.87
N GLU A 81 2.88 10.72 -9.85
CA GLU A 81 1.49 10.33 -9.75
C GLU A 81 1.39 9.22 -8.70
N VAL A 82 0.56 9.45 -7.69
CA VAL A 82 0.42 8.54 -6.56
C VAL A 82 -1.05 8.39 -6.19
N ILE A 83 -1.33 7.33 -5.45
CA ILE A 83 -2.59 7.17 -4.71
C ILE A 83 -2.30 7.23 -3.21
N ASP A 84 -3.21 7.83 -2.45
CA ASP A 84 -3.21 7.77 -1.00
C ASP A 84 -4.31 6.81 -0.54
N VAL A 85 -3.88 5.69 0.04
CA VAL A 85 -4.75 4.58 0.40
C VAL A 85 -5.05 4.63 1.89
N THR A 86 -6.33 4.79 2.25
CA THR A 86 -6.83 4.65 3.61
C THR A 86 -7.41 3.25 3.80
N PHE A 87 -6.98 2.54 4.84
CA PHE A 87 -7.39 1.15 5.07
C PHE A 87 -7.66 0.83 6.54
N ASP A 88 -8.41 -0.25 6.77
CA ASP A 88 -8.63 -0.84 8.09
C ASP A 88 -7.62 -1.99 8.31
N PRO A 89 -6.60 -1.82 9.15
CA PRO A 89 -5.55 -2.83 9.35
C PRO A 89 -6.06 -4.15 9.97
N ARG A 90 -7.29 -4.18 10.47
CA ARG A 90 -7.94 -5.41 10.97
C ARG A 90 -8.53 -6.25 9.83
N GLN A 91 -8.81 -5.64 8.68
CA GLN A 91 -9.38 -6.30 7.50
C GLN A 91 -8.31 -6.60 6.46
N ILE A 92 -7.37 -5.68 6.27
CA ILE A 92 -6.24 -5.84 5.37
C ILE A 92 -4.97 -5.32 6.04
N PRO A 93 -3.97 -6.17 6.31
CA PRO A 93 -2.69 -5.73 6.85
C PRO A 93 -1.89 -4.95 5.80
N LEU A 94 -1.01 -4.04 6.25
CA LEU A 94 -0.15 -3.27 5.37
C LEU A 94 0.72 -4.15 4.47
N ASP A 95 1.21 -5.28 4.97
CA ASP A 95 2.01 -6.23 4.19
C ASP A 95 1.25 -6.72 2.94
N ASP A 96 -0.05 -7.01 3.05
CA ASP A 96 -0.88 -7.43 1.92
C ASP A 96 -1.05 -6.31 0.89
N ILE A 97 -1.21 -5.06 1.35
CA ILE A 97 -1.26 -3.87 0.48
C ILE A 97 0.04 -3.72 -0.31
N LEU A 98 1.18 -3.89 0.37
CA LEU A 98 2.50 -3.78 -0.25
C LEU A 98 2.81 -4.96 -1.17
N ASP A 99 2.37 -6.17 -0.84
CA ASP A 99 2.51 -7.33 -1.72
C ASP A 99 1.70 -7.12 -3.02
N VAL A 100 0.46 -6.63 -2.93
CA VAL A 100 -0.33 -6.23 -4.10
C VAL A 100 0.42 -5.20 -4.94
N PHE A 101 1.01 -4.18 -4.31
CA PHE A 101 1.77 -3.12 -5.00
C PHE A 101 2.84 -3.68 -5.92
N PHE A 102 3.68 -4.60 -5.45
CA PHE A 102 4.76 -5.19 -6.24
C PHE A 102 4.29 -6.17 -7.34
N HIS A 103 3.00 -6.54 -7.36
CA HIS A 103 2.45 -7.43 -8.38
C HIS A 103 1.61 -6.71 -9.45
N VAL A 104 1.13 -5.49 -9.17
CA VAL A 104 0.22 -4.79 -10.10
C VAL A 104 0.94 -3.84 -11.06
N HIS A 105 2.23 -3.61 -10.85
CA HIS A 105 3.07 -2.82 -11.75
C HIS A 105 4.45 -3.49 -11.91
N ASP A 106 5.26 -3.01 -12.84
CA ASP A 106 6.66 -3.43 -12.99
C ASP A 106 7.55 -2.52 -12.14
N PRO A 107 8.06 -2.98 -10.98
CA PRO A 107 8.88 -2.17 -10.10
C PRO A 107 10.36 -2.10 -10.52
N THR A 108 10.73 -2.69 -11.66
CA THR A 108 12.13 -2.78 -12.14
C THR A 108 12.47 -1.73 -13.19
N THR A 109 11.49 -0.95 -13.66
CA THR A 109 11.69 0.07 -14.70
C THR A 109 11.80 1.47 -14.09
N LEU A 110 12.96 2.10 -14.25
CA LEU A 110 13.21 3.44 -13.71
C LEU A 110 12.43 4.50 -14.51
N ASN A 111 11.66 5.34 -13.79
CA ASN A 111 10.88 6.45 -14.37
C ASN A 111 10.00 6.03 -15.55
N ARG A 112 9.44 4.84 -15.46
CA ARG A 112 8.63 4.29 -16.54
C ARG A 112 7.69 3.20 -16.03
N GLN A 113 6.50 3.13 -16.63
CA GLN A 113 5.58 2.00 -16.45
C GLN A 113 4.92 1.65 -17.79
N GLY A 114 5.37 0.54 -18.42
CA GLY A 114 4.89 0.18 -19.75
C GLY A 114 5.19 1.25 -20.80
N ALA A 115 4.16 1.83 -21.41
CA ALA A 115 4.30 2.90 -22.41
C ALA A 115 4.46 4.29 -21.77
N ASP A 116 4.08 4.46 -20.51
CA ASP A 116 4.15 5.74 -19.80
C ASP A 116 5.60 6.01 -19.36
N VAL A 117 6.20 7.07 -19.88
CA VAL A 117 7.61 7.44 -19.64
C VAL A 117 7.68 8.82 -19.00
N GLY A 118 8.38 8.91 -17.87
CA GLY A 118 8.59 10.15 -17.12
C GLY A 118 8.77 9.88 -15.62
N THR A 119 9.40 10.82 -14.92
CA THR A 119 9.63 10.73 -13.47
C THR A 119 8.34 10.64 -12.67
N GLN A 120 7.23 11.18 -13.20
CA GLN A 120 5.90 11.09 -12.58
C GLN A 120 5.37 9.66 -12.54
N TYR A 121 5.85 8.75 -13.35
CA TYR A 121 5.43 7.34 -13.40
C TYR A 121 6.37 6.39 -12.66
N ARG A 122 7.29 6.92 -11.84
CA ARG A 122 8.24 6.10 -11.09
C ARG A 122 7.55 5.25 -10.03
N SER A 123 8.15 4.12 -9.73
CA SER A 123 7.73 3.28 -8.61
C SER A 123 8.21 3.90 -7.30
N ILE A 124 7.27 4.22 -6.40
CA ILE A 124 7.56 4.89 -5.13
C ILE A 124 6.58 4.49 -4.03
N ILE A 125 7.08 4.29 -2.82
CA ILE A 125 6.31 4.13 -1.57
C ILE A 125 6.67 5.29 -0.66
N LEU A 126 5.67 6.07 -0.25
CA LEU A 126 5.85 7.21 0.66
C LEU A 126 5.23 6.86 2.02
N TYR A 127 6.09 6.65 3.01
CA TYR A 127 5.70 6.24 4.35
C TYR A 127 5.47 7.43 5.29
N ARG A 128 4.63 7.21 6.33
CA ARG A 128 4.31 8.21 7.36
C ARG A 128 5.00 7.96 8.69
N ASN A 129 5.55 6.75 8.89
CA ASN A 129 6.23 6.37 10.13
C ASN A 129 7.24 5.23 9.88
N GLU A 130 8.12 4.98 10.86
CA GLU A 130 9.17 3.98 10.76
C GLU A 130 8.66 2.54 10.65
N ALA A 131 7.47 2.22 11.18
CA ALA A 131 6.87 0.90 11.02
C ALA A 131 6.48 0.66 9.54
N GLN A 132 5.91 1.65 8.88
CA GLN A 132 5.59 1.60 7.45
C GLN A 132 6.86 1.53 6.59
N ARG A 133 7.92 2.26 6.97
CA ARG A 133 9.20 2.16 6.30
C ARG A 133 9.76 0.75 6.35
N ALA A 134 9.83 0.17 7.55
CA ALA A 134 10.34 -1.19 7.75
C ALA A 134 9.52 -2.23 6.97
N ALA A 135 8.18 -2.10 6.96
CA ALA A 135 7.30 -2.96 6.18
C ALA A 135 7.55 -2.82 4.67
N ALA A 136 7.72 -1.59 4.16
CA ALA A 136 8.00 -1.34 2.75
C ALA A 136 9.36 -1.92 2.31
N GLU A 137 10.41 -1.76 3.12
CA GLU A 137 11.73 -2.35 2.87
C GLU A 137 11.66 -3.88 2.87
N ALA A 138 10.95 -4.48 3.82
CA ALA A 138 10.75 -5.94 3.90
C ALA A 138 9.95 -6.46 2.69
N ALA A 139 8.87 -5.78 2.30
CA ALA A 139 8.08 -6.15 1.12
C ALA A 139 8.91 -6.07 -0.18
N LYS A 140 9.71 -5.01 -0.35
CA LYS A 140 10.64 -4.88 -1.48
C LYS A 140 11.64 -6.04 -1.55
N GLN A 141 12.19 -6.46 -0.40
CA GLN A 141 13.10 -7.61 -0.33
C GLN A 141 12.40 -8.93 -0.69
N ARG A 142 11.16 -9.14 -0.21
CA ARG A 142 10.38 -10.34 -0.59
C ARG A 142 10.10 -10.36 -2.08
N ALA A 143 9.61 -9.24 -2.61
CA ALA A 143 9.28 -9.10 -4.02
C ALA A 143 10.49 -9.30 -4.94
N GLN A 144 11.70 -8.91 -4.52
CA GLN A 144 12.92 -9.08 -5.35
C GLN A 144 13.15 -10.54 -5.76
N ALA A 145 12.71 -11.53 -4.98
CA ALA A 145 12.86 -12.93 -5.34
C ALA A 145 12.03 -13.34 -6.57
N GLU A 146 11.00 -12.56 -6.91
CA GLU A 146 10.10 -12.82 -8.05
C GLU A 146 10.50 -12.07 -9.33
N TRP A 147 11.43 -11.11 -9.20
CA TRP A 147 11.86 -10.25 -10.31
C TRP A 147 13.32 -10.53 -10.70
N ALA A 148 13.56 -10.78 -11.98
CA ALA A 148 14.92 -11.04 -12.51
C ALA A 148 15.80 -9.79 -12.47
N ASN A 149 15.21 -8.60 -12.67
CA ASN A 149 15.91 -7.32 -12.62
C ASN A 149 15.80 -6.70 -11.22
N PRO A 150 16.75 -5.84 -10.81
CA PRO A 150 16.67 -5.12 -9.55
C PRO A 150 15.41 -4.28 -9.45
N ILE A 151 14.71 -4.35 -8.32
CA ILE A 151 13.59 -3.46 -8.00
C ILE A 151 14.13 -2.06 -7.71
N VAL A 152 13.65 -1.07 -8.47
CA VAL A 152 14.06 0.34 -8.39
C VAL A 152 13.09 1.21 -7.59
N THR A 153 12.09 0.61 -6.95
CA THR A 153 11.11 1.34 -6.12
C THR A 153 11.81 2.22 -5.10
N GLU A 154 11.48 3.51 -5.12
CA GLU A 154 11.89 4.48 -4.11
C GLU A 154 11.07 4.27 -2.83
N ILE A 155 11.72 4.33 -1.66
CA ILE A 155 11.05 4.32 -0.35
C ILE A 155 11.49 5.57 0.39
N ALA A 156 10.57 6.52 0.60
CA ALA A 156 10.88 7.83 1.17
C ALA A 156 9.79 8.27 2.16
N PRO A 157 10.09 9.20 3.07
CA PRO A 157 9.04 9.78 3.92
C PRO A 157 8.06 10.61 3.08
N LEU A 158 6.79 10.55 3.41
CA LEU A 158 5.80 11.46 2.84
C LEU A 158 5.97 12.85 3.49
N ASP A 159 6.27 13.85 2.67
CA ASP A 159 6.24 15.25 3.10
C ASP A 159 4.81 15.81 2.94
N THR A 160 4.38 16.01 1.71
CA THR A 160 3.07 16.54 1.39
C THR A 160 2.40 15.72 0.28
N PHE A 161 1.13 15.41 0.46
CA PHE A 161 0.27 14.85 -0.57
C PHE A 161 -0.65 15.97 -1.09
N TYR A 162 -0.70 16.14 -2.40
CA TYR A 162 -1.59 17.06 -3.09
C TYR A 162 -2.63 16.27 -3.85
N ASN A 163 -3.90 16.49 -3.54
CA ASN A 163 -4.99 15.84 -4.29
C ASN A 163 -4.90 16.23 -5.77
N ALA A 164 -5.07 15.25 -6.64
CA ALA A 164 -5.31 15.54 -8.06
C ALA A 164 -6.69 16.15 -8.23
N GLU A 165 -6.88 16.80 -9.36
CA GLU A 165 -8.13 17.47 -9.72
C GLU A 165 -9.30 16.46 -9.72
N ASP A 166 -10.52 16.92 -9.40
CA ASP A 166 -11.71 16.07 -9.21
C ASP A 166 -11.98 15.12 -10.39
N TYR A 167 -11.68 15.55 -11.63
CA TYR A 167 -11.87 14.72 -12.81
C TYR A 167 -10.91 13.54 -12.92
N HIS A 168 -9.91 13.46 -12.06
CA HIS A 168 -8.99 12.31 -11.96
C HIS A 168 -9.44 11.26 -10.95
N GLN A 169 -10.31 11.62 -10.01
CA GLN A 169 -10.79 10.71 -8.99
C GLN A 169 -11.76 9.68 -9.57
N GLU A 170 -11.59 8.42 -9.19
CA GLU A 170 -12.40 7.30 -9.72
C GLU A 170 -12.48 7.28 -11.27
N TYR A 171 -11.36 7.67 -11.92
CA TYR A 171 -11.37 7.91 -13.35
C TYR A 171 -11.84 6.71 -14.17
N PHE A 172 -11.37 5.50 -13.82
CA PHE A 172 -11.77 4.29 -14.52
C PHE A 172 -13.26 3.98 -14.36
N ALA A 173 -13.80 4.14 -13.14
CA ALA A 173 -15.22 3.91 -12.89
C ALA A 173 -16.11 4.89 -13.65
N ASN A 174 -15.70 6.17 -13.73
CA ASN A 174 -16.45 7.24 -14.37
C ASN A 174 -16.27 7.29 -15.90
N ASN A 175 -15.18 6.70 -16.43
CA ASN A 175 -14.82 6.79 -17.86
C ASN A 175 -14.50 5.40 -18.49
N PRO A 176 -15.32 4.35 -18.30
CA PRO A 176 -14.97 2.99 -18.70
C PRO A 176 -14.82 2.82 -20.23
N TYR A 177 -15.40 3.72 -21.03
CA TYR A 177 -15.37 3.65 -22.48
C TYR A 177 -14.25 4.48 -23.13
N GLN A 178 -13.45 5.19 -22.35
CA GLN A 178 -12.27 5.89 -22.88
C GLN A 178 -11.22 4.90 -23.38
N GLY A 179 -10.56 5.22 -24.50
CA GLY A 179 -9.62 4.32 -25.16
C GLY A 179 -8.50 3.83 -24.24
N TYR A 180 -7.92 4.71 -23.42
CA TYR A 180 -6.90 4.34 -22.44
C TYR A 180 -7.45 3.39 -21.37
N CYS A 181 -8.67 3.63 -20.89
CA CYS A 181 -9.33 2.76 -19.93
C CYS A 181 -9.55 1.35 -20.49
N GLN A 182 -9.98 1.24 -21.74
CA GLN A 182 -10.23 -0.06 -22.36
C GLN A 182 -8.95 -0.83 -22.71
N VAL A 183 -7.94 -0.13 -23.21
CA VAL A 183 -6.72 -0.77 -23.73
C VAL A 183 -5.68 -1.02 -22.63
N VAL A 184 -5.59 -0.16 -21.62
CA VAL A 184 -4.55 -0.21 -20.59
C VAL A 184 -5.10 -0.62 -19.24
N ILE A 185 -6.14 0.04 -18.74
CA ILE A 185 -6.61 -0.16 -17.36
C ILE A 185 -7.43 -1.44 -17.24
N ALA A 186 -8.44 -1.65 -18.09
CA ALA A 186 -9.34 -2.77 -17.99
C ALA A 186 -8.64 -4.15 -18.01
N PRO A 187 -7.62 -4.41 -18.87
CA PRO A 187 -6.87 -5.66 -18.82
C PRO A 187 -6.10 -5.87 -17.52
N LYS A 188 -5.54 -4.80 -16.94
CA LYS A 188 -4.83 -4.86 -15.65
C LYS A 188 -5.78 -5.20 -14.51
N VAL A 189 -6.92 -4.51 -14.44
CA VAL A 189 -7.96 -4.76 -13.44
C VAL A 189 -8.52 -6.18 -13.59
N ALA A 190 -8.79 -6.64 -14.80
CA ALA A 190 -9.28 -7.99 -15.04
C ALA A 190 -8.26 -9.06 -14.58
N LYS A 191 -6.97 -8.87 -14.88
CA LYS A 191 -5.89 -9.76 -14.40
C LYS A 191 -5.83 -9.75 -12.87
N PHE A 192 -5.88 -8.58 -12.26
CA PHE A 192 -5.88 -8.41 -10.82
C PHE A 192 -7.07 -9.12 -10.15
N ARG A 193 -8.29 -8.86 -10.62
CA ARG A 193 -9.52 -9.51 -10.11
C ARG A 193 -9.45 -11.03 -10.17
N LYS A 194 -8.88 -11.58 -11.25
CA LYS A 194 -8.68 -13.03 -11.37
C LYS A 194 -7.68 -13.56 -10.34
N GLN A 195 -6.59 -12.84 -10.12
CA GLN A 195 -5.51 -13.26 -9.21
C GLN A 195 -5.92 -13.12 -7.73
N TYR A 196 -6.68 -12.09 -7.39
CA TYR A 196 -7.04 -11.73 -6.02
C TYR A 196 -8.53 -11.88 -5.73
N ALA A 197 -9.25 -12.77 -6.43
CA ALA A 197 -10.70 -12.92 -6.36
C ALA A 197 -11.27 -13.05 -4.93
N GLN A 198 -10.51 -13.64 -4.00
CA GLN A 198 -10.94 -13.84 -2.61
C GLN A 198 -10.68 -12.62 -1.70
N ARG A 199 -10.06 -11.58 -2.23
CA ARG A 199 -9.71 -10.36 -1.49
C ARG A 199 -10.47 -9.13 -2.00
N LEU A 200 -11.41 -9.32 -2.91
CA LEU A 200 -12.20 -8.24 -3.49
C LEU A 200 -13.40 -7.89 -2.60
N LYS A 201 -13.83 -6.65 -2.68
CA LYS A 201 -15.11 -6.20 -2.14
C LYS A 201 -16.24 -7.00 -2.78
N ALA A 202 -17.31 -7.29 -2.00
CA ALA A 202 -18.49 -8.00 -2.46
C ALA A 202 -19.34 -7.15 -3.41
#